data_7466e64132befc9fcd440058d9ccf226
#
_entry.id   7466e64132befc9fcd440058d9ccf226
#
_cell.length_a   1.000
_cell.length_b   1.000
_cell.length_c   1.000
_cell.angle_alpha   90.00
_cell.angle_beta   90.00
_cell.angle_gamma   90.00
#
_symmetry.space_group_name_H-M   'P 1'
#
loop_
_entity.id
_entity.type
_entity.pdbx_description
1 polymer ?
#
loop_
_entity_poly.entity_id
_entity_poly.type
_entity_poly.pdbx_seq_one_letter_code
_entity_poly.pdbx_strand_id
1 'polypeptide(L)'
;MKSYNKEEKKRLKEIDEQLTAEMKKMQANVLRKYHRERDDFDLSISSLHGTIGGKNNTYVDSINMQFSDPNDFKAKWIRGFRKYVENRYSPLKKLMKDEVFRNYTLKFLERNFYRNLKERTRVKPNENLWSVWFGGGKFVWGLVIAPAFRDKIWTNDVSEIRRAEYMYWTIGHVLNTGLVDPENNELVKFDDFPELLRFYKNILKRVSNSQYEKAVFDFYVEYLEMSDDVLSEPFLIPEFRYEGLEVDHKYRLDFTILNSHTMELIGFELSPHSSHMSVAKIKDKKQVDVNAELSKKWNKEMQKRNDYFEEFGITTVTFSDDNLIDIKRCFAVMKKYLSARPKEKINLANEITELDNL
;
A
#
# COMPACT_ATOMS: atom_id res chain seq x y z
N MET A 1 -2.11 -5.83 -16.31
CA MET A 1 -1.34 -4.79 -17.04
C MET A 1 -2.30 -3.70 -17.45
N LYS A 2 -2.30 -2.50 -16.80
CA LYS A 2 -2.98 -1.35 -17.40
C LYS A 2 -2.43 -1.23 -18.81
N SER A 3 -3.22 -1.56 -19.83
CA SER A 3 -2.88 -1.14 -21.18
C SER A 3 -2.97 0.38 -21.12
N TYR A 4 -1.84 1.04 -20.90
CA TYR A 4 -1.79 2.49 -21.10
C TYR A 4 -2.44 2.77 -22.44
N ASN A 5 -3.48 3.59 -22.42
CA ASN A 5 -4.09 4.09 -23.63
C ASN A 5 -2.94 4.57 -24.53
N LYS A 6 -2.96 4.27 -25.80
CA LYS A 6 -1.94 4.64 -26.78
C LYS A 6 -1.58 6.15 -26.68
N GLU A 7 -2.54 6.98 -26.29
CA GLU A 7 -2.37 8.40 -26.03
C GLU A 7 -1.50 8.71 -24.80
N GLU A 8 -1.67 7.97 -23.72
CA GLU A 8 -0.86 8.16 -22.51
C GLU A 8 0.60 7.74 -22.72
N LYS A 9 0.84 6.64 -23.42
CA LYS A 9 2.20 6.25 -23.84
C LYS A 9 2.86 7.32 -24.72
N LYS A 10 2.10 7.91 -25.65
CA LYS A 10 2.58 8.99 -26.49
C LYS A 10 2.93 10.21 -25.66
N ARG A 11 2.05 10.62 -24.74
CA ARG A 11 2.29 11.75 -23.83
C ARG A 11 3.54 11.55 -22.96
N LEU A 12 3.74 10.36 -22.40
CA LEU A 12 4.91 10.07 -21.60
C LEU A 12 6.21 10.15 -22.40
N LYS A 13 6.18 9.67 -23.64
CA LYS A 13 7.31 9.79 -24.56
C LYS A 13 7.61 11.24 -24.89
N GLU A 14 6.62 12.07 -25.15
CA GLU A 14 6.76 13.50 -25.41
C GLU A 14 7.38 14.23 -24.20
N ILE A 15 6.93 13.94 -22.99
CA ILE A 15 7.51 14.50 -21.75
C ILE A 15 8.99 14.09 -21.61
N ASP A 16 9.32 12.82 -21.83
CA ASP A 16 10.69 12.34 -21.73
C ASP A 16 11.61 12.99 -22.78
N GLU A 17 11.16 13.13 -24.01
CA GLU A 17 11.88 13.80 -25.09
C GLU A 17 12.10 15.28 -24.79
N GLN A 18 11.06 15.99 -24.30
CA GLN A 18 11.16 17.38 -23.87
C GLN A 18 12.19 17.56 -22.75
N LEU A 19 12.07 16.84 -21.65
CA LEU A 19 12.98 16.92 -20.52
C LEU A 19 14.42 16.59 -20.93
N THR A 20 14.59 15.59 -21.79
CA THR A 20 15.92 15.23 -22.34
C THR A 20 16.51 16.34 -23.16
N ALA A 21 15.72 17.00 -24.04
CA ALA A 21 16.18 18.14 -24.84
C ALA A 21 16.57 19.34 -23.96
N GLU A 22 15.77 19.67 -22.96
CA GLU A 22 16.06 20.74 -22.00
C GLU A 22 17.33 20.47 -21.19
N MET A 23 17.51 19.25 -20.69
CA MET A 23 18.72 18.84 -19.99
C MET A 23 19.96 18.92 -20.89
N LYS A 24 19.85 18.52 -22.17
CA LYS A 24 20.94 18.55 -23.13
C LYS A 24 21.47 19.99 -23.35
N LYS A 25 20.58 21.01 -23.35
CA LYS A 25 21.00 22.43 -23.45
C LYS A 25 21.86 22.87 -22.26
N MET A 26 21.62 22.33 -21.08
CA MET A 26 22.31 22.70 -19.83
C MET A 26 23.56 21.83 -19.57
N GLN A 27 23.67 20.68 -20.21
CA GLN A 27 24.62 19.61 -19.90
C GLN A 27 26.07 20.08 -19.87
N ALA A 28 26.53 20.81 -20.88
CA ALA A 28 27.94 21.27 -20.96
C ALA A 28 28.31 22.22 -19.81
N ASN A 29 27.39 23.10 -19.39
CA ASN A 29 27.62 24.01 -18.28
C ASN A 29 27.64 23.26 -16.94
N VAL A 30 26.68 22.39 -16.74
CA VAL A 30 26.54 21.58 -15.53
C VAL A 30 27.74 20.64 -15.36
N LEU A 31 28.20 20.00 -16.42
CA LEU A 31 29.36 19.12 -16.39
C LEU A 31 30.65 19.87 -16.04
N ARG A 32 30.87 21.06 -16.59
CA ARG A 32 32.01 21.92 -16.21
C ARG A 32 32.01 22.29 -14.73
N LYS A 33 30.83 22.62 -14.17
CA LYS A 33 30.70 22.89 -12.73
C LYS A 33 31.00 21.65 -11.89
N TYR A 34 30.51 20.49 -12.31
CA TYR A 34 30.74 19.22 -11.65
C TYR A 34 32.23 18.85 -11.65
N HIS A 35 32.93 19.00 -12.79
CA HIS A 35 34.36 18.75 -12.90
C HIS A 35 35.17 19.65 -11.94
N ARG A 36 34.87 20.95 -11.90
CA ARG A 36 35.57 21.89 -11.00
C ARG A 36 35.39 21.54 -9.53
N GLU A 37 34.17 21.16 -9.14
CA GLU A 37 33.88 20.87 -7.73
C GLU A 37 34.49 19.55 -7.29
N ARG A 38 34.65 18.62 -8.22
CA ARG A 38 35.26 17.29 -7.98
C ARG A 38 36.76 17.27 -8.21
N ASP A 39 37.32 18.31 -8.84
CA ASP A 39 38.70 18.36 -9.34
C ASP A 39 39.06 17.13 -10.22
N ASP A 40 38.10 16.72 -11.05
CA ASP A 40 38.18 15.54 -11.90
C ASP A 40 37.48 15.83 -13.25
N PHE A 41 38.28 15.96 -14.30
CA PHE A 41 37.82 16.36 -15.64
C PHE A 41 37.42 15.16 -16.52
N ASP A 42 37.66 13.93 -16.07
CA ASP A 42 37.29 12.69 -16.77
C ASP A 42 35.88 12.19 -16.43
N LEU A 43 35.23 12.85 -15.48
CA LEU A 43 33.85 12.46 -15.07
C LEU A 43 32.84 12.67 -16.20
N SER A 44 32.15 11.62 -16.52
CA SER A 44 31.08 11.64 -17.54
C SER A 44 29.75 12.18 -16.98
N ILE A 45 28.83 12.50 -17.89
CA ILE A 45 27.45 12.82 -17.54
C ILE A 45 26.75 11.63 -16.84
N SER A 46 27.14 10.42 -17.18
CA SER A 46 26.65 9.20 -16.52
C SER A 46 27.12 9.11 -15.07
N SER A 47 28.36 9.53 -14.77
CA SER A 47 28.86 9.65 -13.40
C SER A 47 28.06 10.66 -12.59
N LEU A 48 27.75 11.83 -13.19
CA LEU A 48 26.88 12.82 -12.56
C LEU A 48 25.48 12.27 -12.28
N HIS A 49 24.88 11.61 -13.26
CA HIS A 49 23.56 10.98 -13.09
C HIS A 49 23.56 9.91 -11.99
N GLY A 50 24.62 9.11 -11.92
CA GLY A 50 24.80 8.13 -10.84
C GLY A 50 24.94 8.78 -9.46
N THR A 51 25.60 9.94 -9.38
CA THR A 51 25.74 10.72 -8.15
C THR A 51 24.40 11.35 -7.71
N ILE A 52 23.64 11.94 -8.64
CA ILE A 52 22.31 12.49 -8.36
C ILE A 52 21.34 11.38 -8.01
N GLY A 53 21.35 10.27 -8.75
CA GLY A 53 20.47 9.13 -8.51
C GLY A 53 20.68 8.46 -7.15
N GLY A 54 21.89 8.56 -6.61
CA GLY A 54 22.27 7.93 -5.34
C GLY A 54 22.32 6.40 -5.44
N LYS A 55 23.47 5.80 -5.15
CA LYS A 55 23.55 4.33 -5.05
C LYS A 55 22.84 3.86 -3.78
N ASN A 56 22.19 2.72 -3.82
CA ASN A 56 21.58 2.06 -2.66
C ASN A 56 20.58 2.97 -1.91
N ASN A 57 19.74 3.70 -2.64
CA ASN A 57 18.73 4.57 -2.04
C ASN A 57 19.27 5.65 -1.10
N THR A 58 20.44 6.19 -1.37
CA THR A 58 21.17 7.13 -0.49
C THR A 58 20.33 8.35 -0.08
N TYR A 59 19.55 8.92 -1.00
CA TYR A 59 18.77 10.13 -0.74
C TYR A 59 17.28 9.86 -0.59
N VAL A 60 16.78 8.88 -1.32
CA VAL A 60 15.38 8.49 -1.30
C VAL A 60 15.26 6.99 -1.56
N ASP A 61 14.49 6.30 -0.74
CA ASP A 61 14.19 4.90 -0.98
C ASP A 61 13.10 4.78 -2.04
N SER A 62 13.53 4.70 -3.30
CA SER A 62 12.62 4.59 -4.44
C SER A 62 11.89 3.24 -4.52
N ILE A 63 12.28 2.27 -3.70
CA ILE A 63 11.65 0.94 -3.65
C ILE A 63 10.53 0.91 -2.61
N ASN A 64 10.79 1.47 -1.42
CA ASN A 64 9.87 1.39 -0.28
C ASN A 64 9.11 2.69 -0.01
N MET A 65 9.33 3.75 -0.79
CA MET A 65 8.58 5.00 -0.68
C MET A 65 7.65 5.18 -1.87
N GLN A 66 6.46 5.69 -1.58
CA GLN A 66 5.48 6.08 -2.57
C GLN A 66 5.65 7.54 -2.97
N PHE A 67 5.38 7.83 -4.25
CA PHE A 67 5.43 9.19 -4.80
C PHE A 67 4.13 9.48 -5.54
N SER A 68 3.42 10.53 -5.12
CA SER A 68 2.14 10.91 -5.73
C SER A 68 2.33 11.54 -7.13
N ASP A 69 3.39 12.32 -7.28
CA ASP A 69 3.70 13.06 -8.50
C ASP A 69 5.19 13.41 -8.57
N PRO A 70 5.69 13.99 -9.68
CA PRO A 70 7.10 14.39 -9.80
C PRO A 70 7.57 15.38 -8.74
N ASN A 71 6.70 16.27 -8.26
CA ASN A 71 7.08 17.27 -7.27
C ASN A 71 7.24 16.64 -5.88
N ASP A 72 6.38 15.70 -5.52
CA ASP A 72 6.52 14.90 -4.31
C ASP A 72 7.84 14.10 -4.32
N PHE A 73 8.18 13.47 -5.45
CA PHE A 73 9.46 12.78 -5.61
C PHE A 73 10.66 13.72 -5.45
N LYS A 74 10.65 14.88 -6.13
CA LYS A 74 11.71 15.89 -6.02
C LYS A 74 11.86 16.40 -4.58
N ALA A 75 10.74 16.68 -3.91
CA ALA A 75 10.75 17.16 -2.53
C ALA A 75 11.31 16.12 -1.55
N LYS A 76 10.89 14.86 -1.66
CA LYS A 76 11.42 13.75 -0.84
C LYS A 76 12.90 13.52 -1.10
N TRP A 77 13.33 13.62 -2.35
CA TRP A 77 14.74 13.52 -2.71
C TRP A 77 15.56 14.67 -2.06
N ILE A 78 15.11 15.93 -2.17
CA ILE A 78 15.81 17.08 -1.55
C ILE A 78 15.89 16.90 -0.04
N ARG A 79 14.81 16.51 0.63
CA ARG A 79 14.78 16.25 2.07
C ARG A 79 15.81 15.17 2.46
N GLY A 80 15.85 14.07 1.74
CA GLY A 80 16.82 13.00 1.98
C GLY A 80 18.25 13.42 1.68
N PHE A 81 18.47 14.19 0.60
CA PHE A 81 19.75 14.77 0.28
C PHE A 81 20.24 15.70 1.40
N ARG A 82 19.42 16.62 1.89
CA ARG A 82 19.75 17.53 3.01
C ARG A 82 20.19 16.74 4.23
N LYS A 83 19.40 15.76 4.67
CA LYS A 83 19.75 14.88 5.80
C LYS A 83 21.10 14.16 5.59
N TYR A 84 21.35 13.70 4.36
CA TYR A 84 22.60 13.01 4.04
C TYR A 84 23.82 13.93 4.14
N VAL A 85 23.73 15.18 3.65
CA VAL A 85 24.87 16.11 3.59
C VAL A 85 25.00 16.99 4.84
N GLU A 86 24.07 16.94 5.78
CA GLU A 86 24.09 17.76 7.00
C GLU A 86 25.40 17.58 7.77
N ASN A 87 25.85 16.34 7.95
CA ASN A 87 27.07 15.98 8.68
C ASN A 87 28.12 15.30 7.80
N ARG A 88 28.05 15.51 6.48
CA ARG A 88 28.97 14.87 5.51
C ARG A 88 29.41 15.84 4.45
N TYR A 89 30.69 15.74 4.09
CA TYR A 89 31.13 16.44 2.88
C TYR A 89 30.51 15.79 1.63
N SER A 90 29.94 16.62 0.79
CA SER A 90 29.44 16.23 -0.53
C SER A 90 29.66 17.34 -1.53
N PRO A 91 30.31 17.08 -2.66
CA PRO A 91 30.46 18.06 -3.74
C PRO A 91 29.09 18.61 -4.22
N LEU A 92 28.06 17.77 -4.18
CA LEU A 92 26.71 18.19 -4.56
C LEU A 92 26.14 19.26 -3.63
N LYS A 93 26.57 19.35 -2.36
CA LYS A 93 26.07 20.37 -1.40
C LYS A 93 26.30 21.80 -1.95
N LYS A 94 27.49 22.06 -2.46
CA LYS A 94 27.83 23.37 -3.05
C LYS A 94 27.19 23.56 -4.42
N LEU A 95 27.16 22.51 -5.24
CA LEU A 95 26.58 22.55 -6.58
C LEU A 95 25.06 22.79 -6.56
N MET A 96 24.35 22.23 -5.58
CA MET A 96 22.90 22.42 -5.44
C MET A 96 22.50 23.84 -5.08
N LYS A 97 23.41 24.69 -4.59
CA LYS A 97 23.20 26.14 -4.40
C LYS A 97 23.24 26.91 -5.73
N ASP A 98 23.88 26.35 -6.77
CA ASP A 98 23.85 26.93 -8.10
C ASP A 98 22.53 26.65 -8.80
N GLU A 99 21.83 27.67 -9.23
CA GLU A 99 20.49 27.57 -9.82
C GLU A 99 20.47 26.70 -11.09
N VAL A 100 21.48 26.83 -11.96
CA VAL A 100 21.56 26.05 -13.21
C VAL A 100 21.76 24.57 -12.90
N PHE A 101 22.64 24.26 -11.96
CA PHE A 101 22.89 22.87 -11.54
C PHE A 101 21.66 22.28 -10.83
N ARG A 102 21.04 23.02 -9.93
CA ARG A 102 19.80 22.64 -9.25
C ARG A 102 18.68 22.36 -10.24
N ASN A 103 18.45 23.28 -11.18
CA ASN A 103 17.41 23.10 -12.20
C ASN A 103 17.65 21.85 -13.06
N TYR A 104 18.90 21.59 -13.45
CA TYR A 104 19.28 20.36 -14.14
C TYR A 104 18.94 19.11 -13.30
N THR A 105 19.30 19.14 -12.01
CA THR A 105 19.03 18.04 -11.09
C THR A 105 17.52 17.79 -10.95
N LEU A 106 16.73 18.85 -10.80
CA LEU A 106 15.26 18.73 -10.71
C LEU A 106 14.64 18.15 -11.98
N LYS A 107 15.14 18.55 -13.16
CA LYS A 107 14.70 17.97 -14.45
C LYS A 107 15.13 16.50 -14.60
N PHE A 108 16.33 16.16 -14.16
CA PHE A 108 16.78 14.75 -14.14
C PHE A 108 15.89 13.88 -13.26
N LEU A 109 15.54 14.36 -12.05
CA LEU A 109 14.63 13.66 -11.15
C LEU A 109 13.23 13.53 -11.75
N GLU A 110 12.70 14.59 -12.36
CA GLU A 110 11.40 14.58 -13.02
C GLU A 110 11.35 13.55 -14.16
N ARG A 111 12.39 13.54 -15.01
CA ARG A 111 12.53 12.54 -16.06
C ARG A 111 12.60 11.11 -15.50
N ASN A 112 13.37 10.93 -14.42
CA ASN A 112 13.48 9.64 -13.75
C ASN A 112 12.15 9.16 -13.17
N PHE A 113 11.35 10.07 -12.62
CA PHE A 113 10.00 9.77 -12.17
C PHE A 113 9.15 9.21 -13.31
N TYR A 114 9.07 9.91 -14.44
CA TYR A 114 8.26 9.46 -15.57
C TYR A 114 8.76 8.16 -16.21
N ARG A 115 10.07 7.92 -16.23
CA ARG A 115 10.64 6.69 -16.79
C ARG A 115 10.48 5.46 -15.91
N ASN A 116 10.62 5.63 -14.60
CA ASN A 116 10.86 4.50 -13.71
C ASN A 116 9.89 4.42 -12.51
N LEU A 117 9.27 5.52 -12.11
CA LEU A 117 8.52 5.62 -10.87
C LEU A 117 7.03 5.88 -11.07
N LYS A 118 6.62 6.44 -12.21
CA LYS A 118 5.20 6.73 -12.48
C LYS A 118 4.34 5.47 -12.42
N GLU A 119 4.87 4.35 -12.88
CA GLU A 119 4.20 3.05 -12.84
C GLU A 119 4.32 2.36 -11.48
N ARG A 120 5.31 2.78 -10.68
CA ARG A 120 5.51 2.31 -9.31
C ARG A 120 4.75 3.20 -8.32
N THR A 121 3.47 3.30 -8.48
CA THR A 121 2.64 4.17 -7.61
C THR A 121 2.53 3.67 -6.17
N ARG A 122 3.17 2.52 -5.82
CA ARG A 122 2.95 1.86 -4.54
C ARG A 122 4.22 1.23 -3.98
N VAL A 123 4.29 1.26 -2.65
CA VAL A 123 5.35 0.64 -1.86
C VAL A 123 5.38 -0.87 -2.13
N LYS A 124 6.59 -1.41 -2.29
CA LYS A 124 6.77 -2.86 -2.34
C LYS A 124 6.38 -3.46 -0.99
N PRO A 125 5.42 -4.38 -0.92
CA PRO A 125 5.06 -5.02 0.33
C PRO A 125 6.20 -5.91 0.85
N ASN A 126 6.23 -6.14 2.15
CA ASN A 126 7.13 -7.10 2.76
C ASN A 126 6.88 -8.51 2.19
N GLU A 127 7.90 -9.37 2.20
CA GLU A 127 7.83 -10.70 1.58
C GLU A 127 6.72 -11.60 2.16
N ASN A 128 6.43 -11.47 3.45
CA ASN A 128 5.32 -12.16 4.10
C ASN A 128 3.93 -11.75 3.58
N LEU A 129 3.84 -10.62 2.86
CA LEU A 129 2.61 -10.14 2.26
C LEU A 129 2.51 -10.42 0.75
N TRP A 130 3.48 -11.12 0.15
CA TRP A 130 3.45 -11.44 -1.28
C TRP A 130 2.40 -12.47 -1.65
N SER A 131 1.98 -13.28 -0.69
CA SER A 131 0.87 -14.20 -0.81
C SER A 131 -0.02 -14.05 0.39
N VAL A 132 -1.28 -13.77 0.18
CA VAL A 132 -2.29 -13.69 1.24
C VAL A 132 -3.36 -14.72 1.02
N TRP A 133 -3.71 -15.39 2.11
CA TRP A 133 -4.77 -16.38 2.15
C TRP A 133 -5.93 -15.87 3.00
N PHE A 134 -7.15 -16.17 2.59
CA PHE A 134 -8.34 -15.70 3.28
C PHE A 134 -9.53 -16.62 3.04
N GLY A 135 -10.57 -16.44 3.85
CA GLY A 135 -11.75 -17.27 3.82
C GLY A 135 -11.73 -18.44 4.81
N GLY A 136 -12.81 -19.19 4.85
CA GLY A 136 -13.04 -20.29 5.80
C GLY A 136 -13.75 -21.48 5.21
N GLY A 137 -13.61 -22.64 5.86
CA GLY A 137 -14.21 -23.90 5.41
C GLY A 137 -13.73 -24.26 4.00
N LYS A 138 -14.68 -24.47 3.08
CA LYS A 138 -14.42 -24.78 1.66
C LYS A 138 -14.22 -23.55 0.78
N PHE A 139 -14.30 -22.34 1.33
CA PHE A 139 -14.18 -21.08 0.59
C PHE A 139 -12.89 -20.37 0.96
N VAL A 140 -11.76 -21.00 0.66
CA VAL A 140 -10.43 -20.42 0.87
C VAL A 140 -9.87 -19.95 -0.44
N TRP A 141 -9.27 -18.75 -0.44
CA TRP A 141 -8.72 -18.10 -1.62
C TRP A 141 -7.34 -17.54 -1.32
N GLY A 142 -6.51 -17.47 -2.35
CA GLY A 142 -5.19 -16.87 -2.30
C GLY A 142 -5.06 -15.69 -3.24
N LEU A 143 -4.51 -14.58 -2.77
CA LEU A 143 -4.08 -13.47 -3.60
C LEU A 143 -2.55 -13.45 -3.62
N VAL A 144 -1.96 -13.62 -4.82
CA VAL A 144 -0.52 -13.82 -5.03
C VAL A 144 -0.01 -12.75 -5.98
N ILE A 145 1.13 -12.11 -5.70
CA ILE A 145 1.68 -11.00 -6.52
C ILE A 145 2.07 -11.45 -7.92
N ALA A 146 2.77 -12.58 -8.01
CA ALA A 146 3.25 -13.15 -9.29
C ALA A 146 2.94 -14.65 -9.31
N PRO A 147 1.66 -15.02 -9.55
CA PRO A 147 1.23 -16.40 -9.42
C PRO A 147 1.94 -17.33 -10.39
N ALA A 148 2.54 -18.38 -9.85
CA ALA A 148 3.18 -19.46 -10.59
C ALA A 148 2.81 -20.80 -9.99
N PHE A 149 2.38 -21.75 -10.82
CA PHE A 149 2.06 -23.09 -10.39
C PHE A 149 3.29 -23.98 -10.56
N ARG A 150 3.89 -24.42 -9.43
CA ARG A 150 5.08 -25.28 -9.41
C ARG A 150 4.91 -26.35 -8.33
N ASP A 151 5.35 -27.56 -8.60
CA ASP A 151 5.31 -28.67 -7.65
C ASP A 151 3.90 -28.93 -7.07
N LYS A 152 2.87 -28.73 -7.89
CA LYS A 152 1.45 -28.87 -7.55
C LYS A 152 0.92 -27.84 -6.54
N ILE A 153 1.62 -26.74 -6.32
CA ILE A 153 1.16 -25.64 -5.48
C ILE A 153 1.28 -24.31 -6.21
N TRP A 154 0.44 -23.37 -5.85
CA TRP A 154 0.53 -22.00 -6.26
C TRP A 154 1.49 -21.23 -5.36
N THR A 155 2.45 -20.55 -5.96
CA THR A 155 3.46 -19.75 -5.28
C THR A 155 3.74 -18.48 -6.09
N ASN A 156 4.71 -17.67 -5.64
CA ASN A 156 5.20 -16.52 -6.38
C ASN A 156 6.37 -16.89 -7.29
N ASP A 157 6.37 -16.39 -8.51
CA ASP A 157 7.60 -16.30 -9.28
C ASP A 157 8.42 -15.11 -8.81
N VAL A 158 9.47 -15.38 -8.02
CA VAL A 158 10.34 -14.35 -7.42
C VAL A 158 11.02 -13.49 -8.49
N SER A 159 11.27 -14.03 -9.70
CA SER A 159 11.87 -13.28 -10.81
C SER A 159 10.91 -12.25 -11.39
N GLU A 160 9.62 -12.55 -11.42
CA GLU A 160 8.58 -11.66 -11.93
C GLU A 160 8.16 -10.60 -10.90
N ILE A 161 8.32 -10.83 -9.59
CA ILE A 161 8.00 -9.83 -8.56
C ILE A 161 8.76 -8.52 -8.78
N ARG A 162 9.98 -8.57 -9.32
CA ARG A 162 10.75 -7.37 -9.65
C ARG A 162 10.11 -6.51 -10.75
N ARG A 163 9.22 -7.10 -11.55
CA ARG A 163 8.51 -6.47 -12.65
C ARG A 163 7.05 -6.20 -12.32
N ALA A 164 6.56 -6.71 -11.18
CA ALA A 164 5.18 -6.55 -10.79
C ALA A 164 4.86 -5.08 -10.48
N GLU A 165 3.70 -4.65 -10.93
CA GLU A 165 3.09 -3.40 -10.49
C GLU A 165 2.56 -3.60 -9.07
N TYR A 166 3.07 -2.83 -8.11
CA TYR A 166 2.65 -2.97 -6.72
C TYR A 166 1.30 -2.30 -6.44
N MET A 167 0.25 -2.80 -7.07
CA MET A 167 -1.15 -2.47 -6.75
C MET A 167 -1.71 -3.39 -5.65
N TYR A 168 -0.86 -3.73 -4.70
CA TYR A 168 -1.02 -4.85 -3.78
C TYR A 168 -2.25 -4.71 -2.90
N TRP A 169 -3.01 -5.80 -2.78
CA TRP A 169 -4.26 -5.89 -2.04
C TRP A 169 -5.33 -4.88 -2.49
N THR A 170 -5.35 -4.54 -3.77
CA THR A 170 -6.38 -3.67 -4.35
C THR A 170 -7.26 -4.46 -5.32
N ILE A 171 -8.39 -3.87 -5.68
CA ILE A 171 -9.26 -4.40 -6.75
C ILE A 171 -8.46 -4.59 -8.05
N GLY A 172 -7.60 -3.63 -8.39
CA GLY A 172 -6.73 -3.74 -9.57
C GLY A 172 -5.71 -4.88 -9.47
N HIS A 173 -5.22 -5.22 -8.26
CA HIS A 173 -4.38 -6.39 -8.05
C HIS A 173 -5.16 -7.67 -8.36
N VAL A 174 -6.34 -7.85 -7.77
CA VAL A 174 -7.18 -9.03 -7.98
C VAL A 174 -7.52 -9.20 -9.48
N LEU A 175 -7.87 -8.13 -10.18
CA LEU A 175 -8.15 -8.18 -11.61
C LEU A 175 -6.92 -8.52 -12.45
N ASN A 176 -5.73 -8.09 -12.04
CA ASN A 176 -4.51 -8.36 -12.79
C ASN A 176 -4.01 -9.79 -12.62
N THR A 177 -4.07 -10.34 -11.39
CA THR A 177 -3.48 -11.64 -11.07
C THR A 177 -4.50 -12.77 -10.98
N GLY A 178 -5.75 -12.47 -10.64
CA GLY A 178 -6.76 -13.45 -10.26
C GLY A 178 -6.64 -13.89 -8.80
N LEU A 179 -7.45 -14.85 -8.41
CA LEU A 179 -7.46 -15.50 -7.11
C LEU A 179 -7.15 -16.99 -7.24
N VAL A 180 -6.26 -17.48 -6.42
CA VAL A 180 -5.93 -18.92 -6.35
C VAL A 180 -6.99 -19.63 -5.54
N ASP A 181 -7.54 -20.71 -6.09
CA ASP A 181 -8.33 -21.71 -5.40
C ASP A 181 -7.41 -22.87 -5.00
N PRO A 182 -7.04 -23.02 -3.72
CA PRO A 182 -6.13 -24.09 -3.30
C PRO A 182 -6.79 -25.46 -3.26
N GLU A 183 -8.13 -25.57 -3.17
CA GLU A 183 -8.85 -26.83 -3.16
C GLU A 183 -8.81 -27.49 -4.55
N ASN A 184 -9.02 -26.73 -5.60
CA ASN A 184 -9.03 -27.20 -6.98
C ASN A 184 -7.70 -26.98 -7.70
N ASN A 185 -6.73 -26.32 -7.07
CA ASN A 185 -5.47 -25.90 -7.70
C ASN A 185 -5.66 -25.03 -8.94
N GLU A 186 -6.67 -24.18 -8.95
CA GLU A 186 -7.02 -23.31 -10.08
C GLU A 186 -6.68 -21.86 -9.80
N LEU A 187 -6.42 -21.11 -10.86
CA LEU A 187 -6.32 -19.66 -10.83
C LEU A 187 -7.57 -19.06 -11.50
N VAL A 188 -8.46 -18.54 -10.66
CA VAL A 188 -9.68 -17.87 -11.10
C VAL A 188 -9.34 -16.44 -11.52
N LYS A 189 -9.52 -16.17 -12.81
CA LYS A 189 -9.31 -14.84 -13.39
C LYS A 189 -10.65 -14.18 -13.66
N PHE A 190 -10.64 -12.86 -13.71
CA PHE A 190 -11.80 -12.03 -13.96
C PHE A 190 -11.50 -11.16 -15.18
N ASP A 191 -12.41 -11.16 -16.16
CA ASP A 191 -12.25 -10.38 -17.39
C ASP A 191 -12.41 -8.87 -17.12
N ASP A 192 -13.28 -8.51 -16.16
CA ASP A 192 -13.57 -7.13 -15.82
C ASP A 192 -14.01 -6.96 -14.35
N PHE A 193 -14.16 -5.69 -13.93
CA PHE A 193 -14.64 -5.37 -12.59
C PHE A 193 -16.06 -5.88 -12.29
N PRO A 194 -17.05 -5.78 -13.17
CA PRO A 194 -18.36 -6.37 -12.98
C PRO A 194 -18.35 -7.87 -12.69
N GLU A 195 -17.47 -8.63 -13.34
CA GLU A 195 -17.31 -10.07 -13.06
C GLU A 195 -16.74 -10.33 -11.67
N LEU A 196 -15.68 -9.63 -11.29
CA LEU A 196 -15.12 -9.69 -9.94
C LEU A 196 -16.19 -9.31 -8.89
N LEU A 197 -16.99 -8.28 -9.17
CA LEU A 197 -18.04 -7.84 -8.25
C LEU A 197 -19.13 -8.91 -8.07
N ARG A 198 -19.54 -9.60 -9.15
CA ARG A 198 -20.45 -10.75 -9.07
C ARG A 198 -19.87 -11.88 -8.23
N PHE A 199 -18.58 -12.18 -8.41
CA PHE A 199 -17.88 -13.18 -7.60
C PHE A 199 -17.85 -12.77 -6.12
N TYR A 200 -17.54 -11.51 -5.82
CA TYR A 200 -17.51 -10.96 -4.48
C TYR A 200 -18.89 -11.07 -3.79
N LYS A 201 -19.94 -10.66 -4.48
CA LYS A 201 -21.33 -10.72 -3.99
C LYS A 201 -21.84 -12.16 -3.79
N ASN A 202 -21.50 -13.08 -4.68
CA ASN A 202 -22.16 -14.38 -4.73
C ASN A 202 -21.31 -15.52 -4.13
N ILE A 203 -20.00 -15.37 -4.10
CA ILE A 203 -19.08 -16.38 -3.59
C ILE A 203 -18.42 -15.94 -2.29
N LEU A 204 -17.68 -14.81 -2.29
CA LEU A 204 -16.96 -14.38 -1.10
C LEU A 204 -17.89 -14.02 0.07
N LYS A 205 -19.04 -13.43 -0.20
CA LYS A 205 -20.07 -13.16 0.83
C LYS A 205 -20.53 -14.42 1.57
N ARG A 206 -20.37 -15.61 0.99
CA ARG A 206 -20.73 -16.89 1.64
C ARG A 206 -19.74 -17.34 2.73
N VAL A 207 -18.55 -16.75 2.77
CA VAL A 207 -17.59 -17.00 3.85
C VAL A 207 -18.18 -16.55 5.19
N SER A 208 -19.01 -15.49 5.14
CA SER A 208 -19.63 -14.91 6.31
C SER A 208 -20.96 -15.55 6.68
N ASN A 209 -21.12 -15.83 7.97
CA ASN A 209 -22.38 -16.34 8.54
C ASN A 209 -23.21 -15.23 9.24
N SER A 210 -22.56 -14.15 9.66
CA SER A 210 -23.20 -13.04 10.38
C SER A 210 -24.00 -12.12 9.44
N GLN A 211 -25.14 -11.65 9.90
CA GLN A 211 -25.91 -10.62 9.19
C GLN A 211 -25.18 -9.27 9.15
N TYR A 212 -24.38 -8.97 10.17
CA TYR A 212 -23.58 -7.74 10.23
C TYR A 212 -22.46 -7.76 9.16
N GLU A 213 -21.74 -8.86 9.06
CA GLU A 213 -20.73 -9.04 8.03
C GLU A 213 -21.35 -8.97 6.61
N LYS A 214 -22.49 -9.63 6.40
CA LYS A 214 -23.21 -9.56 5.12
C LYS A 214 -23.61 -8.14 4.74
N ALA A 215 -24.01 -7.32 5.72
CA ALA A 215 -24.30 -5.90 5.50
C ALA A 215 -23.02 -5.11 5.14
N VAL A 216 -21.88 -5.40 5.78
CA VAL A 216 -20.59 -4.80 5.43
C VAL A 216 -20.20 -5.14 3.99
N PHE A 217 -20.39 -6.39 3.53
CA PHE A 217 -20.20 -6.76 2.13
C PHE A 217 -21.04 -5.89 1.17
N ASP A 218 -22.31 -5.66 1.49
CA ASP A 218 -23.20 -4.86 0.65
C ASP A 218 -22.75 -3.38 0.61
N PHE A 219 -22.41 -2.78 1.75
CA PHE A 219 -21.90 -1.41 1.81
C PHE A 219 -20.54 -1.24 1.12
N TYR A 220 -19.69 -2.25 1.19
CA TYR A 220 -18.41 -2.22 0.48
C TYR A 220 -18.61 -2.27 -1.03
N VAL A 221 -19.57 -3.06 -1.50
CA VAL A 221 -19.94 -3.10 -2.91
C VAL A 221 -20.45 -1.73 -3.38
N GLU A 222 -21.38 -1.10 -2.62
CA GLU A 222 -21.85 0.26 -2.91
C GLU A 222 -20.69 1.26 -2.95
N TYR A 223 -19.74 1.13 -2.02
CA TYR A 223 -18.53 1.97 -1.98
C TYR A 223 -17.70 1.84 -3.25
N LEU A 224 -17.48 0.62 -3.74
CA LEU A 224 -16.74 0.36 -4.96
C LEU A 224 -17.45 0.87 -6.22
N GLU A 225 -18.79 0.69 -6.30
CA GLU A 225 -19.60 1.15 -7.41
C GLU A 225 -19.62 2.70 -7.52
N MET A 226 -19.37 3.41 -6.40
CA MET A 226 -19.33 4.88 -6.34
C MET A 226 -17.91 5.45 -6.47
N SER A 227 -16.87 4.62 -6.56
CA SER A 227 -15.48 5.08 -6.61
C SER A 227 -15.09 5.54 -8.00
N ASP A 228 -14.47 6.72 -8.10
CA ASP A 228 -13.90 7.26 -9.35
C ASP A 228 -12.66 6.49 -9.83
N ASP A 229 -11.95 5.81 -8.93
CA ASP A 229 -10.77 4.97 -9.23
C ASP A 229 -10.84 3.63 -8.51
N VAL A 230 -11.84 2.83 -8.88
CA VAL A 230 -12.11 1.52 -8.27
C VAL A 230 -10.90 0.57 -8.26
N LEU A 231 -10.04 0.64 -9.27
CA LEU A 231 -8.86 -0.23 -9.35
C LEU A 231 -7.84 0.07 -8.24
N SER A 232 -7.87 1.27 -7.72
CA SER A 232 -6.98 1.71 -6.64
C SER A 232 -7.55 1.46 -5.25
N GLU A 233 -8.83 1.07 -5.13
CA GLU A 233 -9.44 0.81 -3.84
C GLU A 233 -8.85 -0.45 -3.18
N PRO A 234 -8.62 -0.42 -1.85
CA PRO A 234 -8.19 -1.60 -1.11
C PRO A 234 -9.20 -2.74 -1.23
N PHE A 235 -8.73 -3.95 -1.45
CA PHE A 235 -9.58 -5.13 -1.44
C PHE A 235 -9.94 -5.49 0.02
N LEU A 236 -11.22 -5.49 0.36
CA LEU A 236 -11.70 -5.88 1.68
C LEU A 236 -11.70 -7.41 1.78
N ILE A 237 -10.73 -7.94 2.51
CA ILE A 237 -10.46 -9.37 2.63
C ILE A 237 -11.23 -9.94 3.81
N PRO A 238 -12.15 -10.89 3.60
CA PRO A 238 -12.84 -11.57 4.69
C PRO A 238 -11.96 -12.67 5.28
N GLU A 239 -12.05 -12.93 6.59
CA GLU A 239 -11.40 -14.04 7.27
C GLU A 239 -9.91 -14.20 6.90
N PHE A 240 -9.13 -13.15 7.05
CA PHE A 240 -7.70 -13.14 6.68
C PHE A 240 -6.89 -14.16 7.48
N ARG A 241 -6.09 -14.98 6.78
CA ARG A 241 -5.20 -15.99 7.34
C ARG A 241 -3.77 -15.44 7.46
N TYR A 242 -3.51 -14.68 8.50
CA TYR A 242 -2.25 -13.94 8.70
C TYR A 242 -1.01 -14.82 8.93
N GLU A 243 -1.18 -16.09 9.33
CA GLU A 243 -0.10 -17.07 9.47
C GLU A 243 0.00 -18.04 8.26
N GLY A 244 -0.79 -17.81 7.21
CA GLY A 244 -0.76 -18.61 5.98
C GLY A 244 -1.91 -19.61 5.85
N LEU A 245 -1.80 -20.50 4.86
CA LEU A 245 -2.88 -21.41 4.47
C LEU A 245 -3.09 -22.56 5.48
N GLU A 246 -2.00 -23.16 5.94
CA GLU A 246 -2.01 -24.44 6.66
C GLU A 246 -2.11 -24.31 8.19
N VAL A 247 -2.02 -23.09 8.72
CA VAL A 247 -1.98 -22.86 10.16
C VAL A 247 -3.37 -22.60 10.71
N ASP A 248 -3.69 -23.26 11.84
CA ASP A 248 -4.89 -22.96 12.62
C ASP A 248 -4.70 -21.64 13.39
N HIS A 249 -5.53 -20.66 13.08
CA HIS A 249 -5.45 -19.34 13.69
C HIS A 249 -6.16 -19.32 15.04
N LYS A 250 -5.48 -18.82 16.05
CA LYS A 250 -6.02 -18.65 17.40
C LYS A 250 -7.21 -17.69 17.43
N TYR A 251 -7.09 -16.61 16.70
CA TYR A 251 -8.15 -15.62 16.49
C TYR A 251 -8.31 -15.36 14.99
N ARG A 252 -9.48 -14.86 14.58
CA ARG A 252 -9.76 -14.43 13.22
C ARG A 252 -10.34 -13.03 13.25
N LEU A 253 -10.10 -12.30 12.20
CA LEU A 253 -10.71 -11.00 11.95
C LEU A 253 -11.77 -11.16 10.87
N ASP A 254 -12.94 -10.58 11.08
CA ASP A 254 -14.04 -10.67 10.11
C ASP A 254 -13.64 -10.06 8.78
N PHE A 255 -12.92 -8.93 8.82
CA PHE A 255 -12.36 -8.28 7.63
C PHE A 255 -10.97 -7.71 7.89
N THR A 256 -10.17 -7.64 6.83
CA THR A 256 -8.86 -7.00 6.85
C THR A 256 -8.62 -6.25 5.55
N ILE A 257 -7.93 -5.12 5.64
CA ILE A 257 -7.42 -4.38 4.48
C ILE A 257 -5.93 -4.10 4.65
N LEU A 258 -5.22 -4.07 3.54
CA LEU A 258 -3.95 -3.36 3.43
C LEU A 258 -4.22 -2.06 2.68
N ASN A 259 -4.09 -0.93 3.37
CA ASN A 259 -4.16 0.34 2.68
C ASN A 259 -2.90 0.56 1.85
N SER A 260 -3.03 0.46 0.54
CA SER A 260 -1.90 0.53 -0.39
C SER A 260 -1.21 1.90 -0.46
N HIS A 261 -1.78 2.92 0.16
CA HIS A 261 -1.21 4.28 0.21
C HIS A 261 -0.42 4.52 1.50
N THR A 262 -0.89 4.00 2.64
CA THR A 262 -0.22 4.15 3.94
C THR A 262 0.58 2.92 4.31
N MET A 263 0.33 1.77 3.65
CA MET A 263 0.85 0.44 3.97
C MET A 263 0.48 -0.04 5.39
N GLU A 264 -0.61 0.51 5.93
CA GLU A 264 -1.18 0.06 7.19
C GLU A 264 -2.06 -1.15 6.97
N LEU A 265 -1.86 -2.18 7.78
CA LEU A 265 -2.68 -3.39 7.83
C LEU A 265 -3.72 -3.20 8.93
N ILE A 266 -5.00 -3.14 8.56
CA ILE A 266 -6.10 -2.85 9.47
C ILE A 266 -7.08 -4.02 9.45
N GLY A 267 -7.34 -4.56 10.63
CA GLY A 267 -8.35 -5.59 10.88
C GLY A 267 -9.62 -5.01 11.48
N PHE A 268 -10.77 -5.54 11.07
CA PHE A 268 -12.08 -5.18 11.59
C PHE A 268 -12.74 -6.40 12.19
N GLU A 269 -13.27 -6.23 13.39
CA GLU A 269 -13.97 -7.25 14.16
C GLU A 269 -15.36 -6.76 14.53
N LEU A 270 -16.37 -7.53 14.15
CA LEU A 270 -17.79 -7.30 14.41
C LEU A 270 -18.23 -8.27 15.51
N SER A 271 -17.79 -8.02 16.75
CA SER A 271 -17.95 -8.93 17.88
C SER A 271 -19.03 -8.48 18.85
N PRO A 272 -20.28 -8.92 18.71
CA PRO A 272 -21.31 -8.65 19.69
C PRO A 272 -21.03 -9.38 21.03
N HIS A 273 -21.16 -8.68 22.14
CA HIS A 273 -21.04 -9.26 23.49
C HIS A 273 -21.95 -10.48 23.67
N SER A 274 -23.17 -10.38 23.09
CA SER A 274 -24.23 -11.37 23.22
C SER A 274 -23.92 -12.74 22.65
N SER A 275 -22.99 -12.83 21.69
CA SER A 275 -22.68 -14.07 20.98
C SER A 275 -21.52 -14.87 21.59
N HIS A 276 -20.67 -14.27 22.41
CA HIS A 276 -19.40 -14.88 22.83
C HIS A 276 -19.20 -14.97 24.35
N MET A 277 -20.09 -14.39 25.17
CA MET A 277 -19.85 -14.35 26.61
C MET A 277 -21.01 -14.89 27.44
N SER A 278 -20.67 -15.77 28.39
CA SER A 278 -21.59 -16.24 29.40
C SER A 278 -21.12 -15.83 30.80
N VAL A 279 -22.05 -15.49 31.67
CA VAL A 279 -21.81 -15.29 33.11
C VAL A 279 -22.38 -16.46 33.87
N ALA A 280 -21.54 -17.08 34.70
CA ALA A 280 -22.00 -18.15 35.57
C ALA A 280 -22.87 -17.60 36.71
N LYS A 281 -23.90 -18.39 37.12
CA LYS A 281 -24.80 -18.08 38.26
C LYS A 281 -25.53 -16.75 38.14
N ILE A 282 -26.10 -16.47 36.97
CA ILE A 282 -26.87 -15.24 36.69
C ILE A 282 -28.04 -15.08 37.68
N LYS A 283 -28.70 -16.20 38.10
CA LYS A 283 -29.86 -16.18 38.97
C LYS A 283 -29.60 -15.55 40.34
N ASP A 284 -28.36 -15.52 40.79
CA ASP A 284 -27.97 -15.05 42.12
C ASP A 284 -27.39 -13.61 42.11
N LYS A 285 -27.36 -12.94 40.95
CA LYS A 285 -26.74 -11.62 40.78
C LYS A 285 -27.74 -10.56 40.35
N LYS A 286 -27.51 -9.31 40.77
CA LYS A 286 -28.26 -8.17 40.24
C LYS A 286 -27.86 -7.90 38.78
N GLN A 287 -28.81 -7.42 37.98
CA GLN A 287 -28.55 -7.13 36.55
C GLN A 287 -27.37 -6.18 36.32
N VAL A 288 -27.21 -5.18 37.21
CA VAL A 288 -26.09 -4.23 37.16
C VAL A 288 -24.73 -4.93 37.33
N ASP A 289 -24.64 -5.88 38.28
CA ASP A 289 -23.42 -6.64 38.56
C ASP A 289 -23.08 -7.59 37.39
N VAL A 290 -24.12 -8.20 36.78
CA VAL A 290 -23.98 -9.05 35.61
C VAL A 290 -23.47 -8.23 34.42
N ASN A 291 -24.01 -7.06 34.17
CA ASN A 291 -23.57 -6.18 33.08
C ASN A 291 -22.13 -5.67 33.30
N ALA A 292 -21.79 -5.31 34.53
CA ALA A 292 -20.42 -4.89 34.86
C ALA A 292 -19.40 -6.02 34.67
N GLU A 293 -19.74 -7.25 35.07
CA GLU A 293 -18.90 -8.42 34.86
C GLU A 293 -18.73 -8.77 33.39
N LEU A 294 -19.82 -8.71 32.60
CA LEU A 294 -19.79 -8.91 31.14
C LEU A 294 -18.88 -7.88 30.48
N SER A 295 -19.05 -6.59 30.78
CA SER A 295 -18.22 -5.53 30.21
C SER A 295 -16.74 -5.70 30.56
N LYS A 296 -16.43 -6.07 31.82
CA LYS A 296 -15.06 -6.32 32.24
C LYS A 296 -14.43 -7.53 31.51
N LYS A 297 -15.16 -8.61 31.35
CA LYS A 297 -14.70 -9.80 30.62
C LYS A 297 -14.46 -9.48 29.16
N TRP A 298 -15.39 -8.76 28.54
CA TRP A 298 -15.28 -8.35 27.15
C TRP A 298 -14.06 -7.46 26.92
N ASN A 299 -13.89 -6.40 27.71
CA ASN A 299 -12.72 -5.53 27.61
C ASN A 299 -11.40 -6.31 27.73
N LYS A 300 -11.34 -7.27 28.66
CA LYS A 300 -10.15 -8.11 28.82
C LYS A 300 -9.89 -9.01 27.61
N GLU A 301 -10.95 -9.57 27.03
CA GLU A 301 -10.83 -10.43 25.84
C GLU A 301 -10.42 -9.60 24.61
N MET A 302 -11.04 -8.44 24.41
CA MET A 302 -10.68 -7.55 23.29
C MET A 302 -9.24 -7.05 23.42
N GLN A 303 -8.79 -6.71 24.63
CA GLN A 303 -7.40 -6.31 24.84
C GLN A 303 -6.44 -7.43 24.44
N LYS A 304 -6.68 -8.68 24.86
CA LYS A 304 -5.85 -9.83 24.47
C LYS A 304 -5.83 -10.06 22.97
N ARG A 305 -6.96 -9.86 22.29
CA ARG A 305 -7.03 -10.01 20.83
C ARG A 305 -6.28 -8.90 20.13
N ASN A 306 -6.44 -7.66 20.59
CA ASN A 306 -5.72 -6.52 20.02
C ASN A 306 -4.20 -6.68 20.20
N ASP A 307 -3.74 -7.03 21.41
CA ASP A 307 -2.33 -7.30 21.69
C ASP A 307 -1.79 -8.42 20.80
N TYR A 308 -2.58 -9.48 20.60
CA TYR A 308 -2.23 -10.59 19.73
C TYR A 308 -2.07 -10.16 18.27
N PHE A 309 -3.00 -9.40 17.71
CA PHE A 309 -2.92 -8.94 16.33
C PHE A 309 -1.84 -7.88 16.12
N GLU A 310 -1.52 -7.09 17.15
CA GLU A 310 -0.41 -6.14 17.12
C GLU A 310 0.94 -6.83 16.88
N GLU A 311 1.15 -8.05 17.41
CA GLU A 311 2.34 -8.87 17.15
C GLU A 311 2.51 -9.19 15.65
N PHE A 312 1.42 -9.22 14.88
CA PHE A 312 1.41 -9.39 13.42
C PHE A 312 1.39 -8.06 12.65
N GLY A 313 1.53 -6.93 13.33
CA GLY A 313 1.47 -5.60 12.73
C GLY A 313 0.08 -5.20 12.24
N ILE A 314 -0.98 -5.80 12.77
CA ILE A 314 -2.37 -5.53 12.41
C ILE A 314 -3.00 -4.60 13.44
N THR A 315 -3.39 -3.41 13.02
CA THR A 315 -4.21 -2.51 13.85
C THR A 315 -5.66 -2.98 13.85
N THR A 316 -6.21 -3.33 15.01
CA THR A 316 -7.57 -3.86 15.10
C THR A 316 -8.59 -2.80 15.49
N VAL A 317 -9.70 -2.75 14.76
CA VAL A 317 -10.88 -1.94 15.05
C VAL A 317 -12.04 -2.87 15.39
N THR A 318 -12.47 -2.86 16.65
CA THR A 318 -13.56 -3.72 17.13
C THR A 318 -14.85 -2.93 17.31
N PHE A 319 -15.95 -3.44 16.76
CA PHE A 319 -17.28 -2.89 16.92
C PHE A 319 -18.06 -3.72 17.93
N SER A 320 -18.56 -3.07 18.98
CA SER A 320 -19.38 -3.68 20.03
C SER A 320 -20.86 -3.69 19.68
N ASP A 321 -21.70 -4.34 20.50
CA ASP A 321 -23.16 -4.36 20.33
C ASP A 321 -23.77 -2.97 20.12
N ASP A 322 -23.33 -1.98 20.89
CA ASP A 322 -23.81 -0.60 20.77
C ASP A 322 -23.46 0.02 19.41
N ASN A 323 -22.31 -0.34 18.85
CA ASN A 323 -21.91 0.11 17.52
C ASN A 323 -22.72 -0.61 16.43
N LEU A 324 -22.95 -1.92 16.59
CA LEU A 324 -23.62 -2.77 15.61
C LEU A 324 -25.12 -2.49 15.46
N ILE A 325 -25.74 -1.74 16.38
CA ILE A 325 -27.09 -1.20 16.21
C ILE A 325 -27.20 -0.38 14.92
N ASP A 326 -26.11 0.36 14.58
CA ASP A 326 -26.01 1.14 13.34
C ASP A 326 -24.81 0.64 12.52
N ILE A 327 -24.97 -0.47 11.82
CA ILE A 327 -23.92 -1.08 10.99
C ILE A 327 -23.45 -0.14 9.86
N LYS A 328 -24.27 0.77 9.38
CA LYS A 328 -23.90 1.78 8.40
C LYS A 328 -22.88 2.74 8.98
N ARG A 329 -23.01 3.11 10.25
CA ARG A 329 -22.02 3.93 10.96
C ARG A 329 -20.71 3.15 11.16
N CYS A 330 -20.76 1.84 11.43
CA CYS A 330 -19.57 0.99 11.48
C CYS A 330 -18.83 1.02 10.14
N PHE A 331 -19.56 0.84 9.03
CA PHE A 331 -18.95 0.94 7.70
C PHE A 331 -18.40 2.33 7.39
N ALA A 332 -19.04 3.41 7.85
CA ALA A 332 -18.51 4.77 7.72
C ALA A 332 -17.15 4.95 8.46
N VAL A 333 -16.93 4.22 9.55
CA VAL A 333 -15.60 4.14 10.20
C VAL A 333 -14.61 3.37 9.34
N MET A 334 -14.99 2.19 8.83
CA MET A 334 -14.16 1.38 7.93
C MET A 334 -13.75 2.18 6.68
N LYS A 335 -14.67 2.94 6.10
CA LYS A 335 -14.43 3.80 4.94
C LYS A 335 -13.29 4.81 5.17
N LYS A 336 -13.09 5.31 6.39
CA LYS A 336 -11.97 6.22 6.70
C LYS A 336 -10.62 5.55 6.49
N TYR A 337 -10.52 4.27 6.78
CA TYR A 337 -9.30 3.49 6.55
C TYR A 337 -9.15 3.08 5.08
N LEU A 338 -10.23 2.71 4.41
CA LEU A 338 -10.24 2.42 2.98
C LEU A 338 -9.75 3.62 2.16
N SER A 339 -10.25 4.81 2.48
CA SER A 339 -9.92 6.05 1.77
C SER A 339 -8.72 6.82 2.35
N ALA A 340 -8.03 6.28 3.36
CA ALA A 340 -6.88 6.97 3.97
C ALA A 340 -5.76 7.21 2.95
N ARG A 341 -5.16 8.39 3.05
CA ARG A 341 -4.02 8.80 2.22
C ARG A 341 -2.94 9.37 3.14
N PRO A 342 -1.65 9.33 2.76
CA PRO A 342 -0.58 9.91 3.55
C PRO A 342 -0.85 11.38 3.86
N LYS A 343 -0.69 11.77 5.13
CA LYS A 343 -1.00 13.13 5.61
C LYS A 343 0.04 14.17 5.17
N GLU A 344 1.27 13.76 4.91
CA GLU A 344 2.36 14.66 4.56
C GLU A 344 2.47 14.85 3.04
N LYS A 345 1.91 15.95 2.54
CA LYS A 345 2.36 16.53 1.26
C LYS A 345 3.60 17.36 1.55
N ILE A 346 4.76 16.86 1.15
CA ILE A 346 5.99 17.64 1.21
C ILE A 346 5.93 18.69 0.12
N ASN A 347 6.07 19.96 0.51
CA ASN A 347 6.05 21.06 -0.45
C ASN A 347 7.45 21.24 -1.05
N LEU A 348 7.57 21.10 -2.36
CA LEU A 348 8.84 21.24 -3.07
C LEU A 348 9.48 22.61 -2.88
N ALA A 349 8.69 23.69 -2.87
CA ALA A 349 9.21 25.06 -2.67
C ALA A 349 9.84 25.22 -1.29
N ASN A 350 9.19 24.67 -0.25
CA ASN A 350 9.75 24.69 1.11
C ASN A 350 11.08 23.94 1.18
N GLU A 351 11.16 22.75 0.58
CA GLU A 351 12.40 21.96 0.58
C GLU A 351 13.53 22.65 -0.21
N ILE A 352 13.21 23.40 -1.27
CA ILE A 352 14.20 24.21 -2.00
C ILE A 352 14.70 25.37 -1.13
N THR A 353 13.81 26.06 -0.44
CA THR A 353 14.19 27.15 0.50
C THR A 353 15.10 26.62 1.62
N GLU A 354 14.76 25.48 2.19
CA GLU A 354 15.58 24.83 3.21
C GLU A 354 16.93 24.35 2.66
N LEU A 355 17.00 23.96 1.38
CA LEU A 355 18.24 23.59 0.71
C LEU A 355 19.17 24.82 0.55
N ASP A 356 18.61 25.99 0.26
CA ASP A 356 19.38 27.23 0.13
C ASP A 356 19.99 27.68 1.47
N ASN A 357 19.40 27.26 2.62
CA ASN A 357 19.88 27.55 3.97
C ASN A 357 20.95 26.54 4.47
N LEU A 358 21.26 25.51 3.72
CA LEU A 358 22.29 24.52 4.04
C LEU A 358 23.71 25.07 3.80
#